data_873194633d8e3c46a0b00fb91b2c6135
#
_entry.id   873194633d8e3c46a0b00fb91b2c6135
#
_cell.length_a   1.000
_cell.length_b   1.000
_cell.length_c   1.000
_cell.angle_alpha   90.00
_cell.angle_beta   90.00
_cell.angle_gamma   90.00
#
_symmetry.space_group_name_H-M   'P 1'
#
loop_
_entity.id
_entity.type
_entity.pdbx_description
1 polymer ?
#
loop_
_entity_poly.entity_id
_entity_poly.type
_entity_poly.pdbx_seq_one_letter_code
_entity_poly.pdbx_strand_id
1 'polypeptide(L)'
;KKIGHFLPVQAGRGCPNTCKFCTISCLFKGKYLRRDIDEVMRDIEHVKSLGFKEFLLVDDNIVSDPEYMLELCRRIKPLKMRWMSQCAIQIADNEELLKAVADSGCYVLSFGFESIVKEAMKEINKTWADPDDYIEVIRKVNKAGIEVASEMIIGIDTDTRQSLDATIEFVKKSNIIAPKFYCYTPIPGTVLNKEMEEQGRISDHNILEYRPSKSVLNTPHFTAEEVTFEYWRVYEELYSMKSILKRTVFNKRMIKHPFRTLFFFGINMVY
;
A
#
# COMPACT_ATOMS: atom_id res chain seq x y z
N LYS A 1 -15.40 2.91 25.91
CA LYS A 1 -14.74 1.76 25.22
C LYS A 1 -13.98 2.33 24.03
N LYS A 2 -12.64 2.20 23.99
CA LYS A 2 -11.86 2.63 22.80
C LYS A 2 -12.23 1.71 21.65
N ILE A 3 -12.73 2.30 20.58
CA ILE A 3 -13.01 1.59 19.32
C ILE A 3 -11.72 1.70 18.48
N GLY A 4 -10.96 0.60 18.41
CA GLY A 4 -9.69 0.54 17.66
C GLY A 4 -8.46 1.03 18.43
N HIS A 5 -7.29 0.88 17.79
CA HIS A 5 -5.99 1.27 18.37
C HIS A 5 -5.49 2.62 17.85
N PHE A 6 -6.05 3.15 16.77
CA PHE A 6 -5.66 4.41 16.14
C PHE A 6 -6.89 5.12 15.55
N LEU A 7 -6.78 6.43 15.36
CA LEU A 7 -7.75 7.26 14.63
C LEU A 7 -7.12 7.76 13.32
N PRO A 8 -7.94 7.99 12.27
CA PRO A 8 -7.46 8.58 11.04
C PRO A 8 -7.25 10.09 11.20
N VAL A 9 -6.16 10.59 10.61
CA VAL A 9 -5.88 12.02 10.40
C VAL A 9 -5.52 12.19 8.92
N GLN A 10 -5.91 13.29 8.32
CA GLN A 10 -5.62 13.59 6.93
C GLN A 10 -4.85 14.91 6.83
N ALA A 11 -3.70 14.89 6.16
CA ALA A 11 -2.89 16.07 5.87
C ALA A 11 -3.09 16.60 4.45
N GLY A 12 -3.38 15.70 3.50
CA GLY A 12 -3.63 16.06 2.12
C GLY A 12 -4.53 15.09 1.38
N ARG A 13 -4.92 15.45 0.18
CA ARG A 13 -5.73 14.65 -0.74
C ARG A 13 -5.17 14.74 -2.14
N GLY A 14 -5.30 13.65 -2.89
CA GLY A 14 -4.84 13.58 -4.27
C GLY A 14 -3.41 13.08 -4.38
N CYS A 15 -3.00 12.82 -5.62
CA CYS A 15 -1.68 12.31 -5.96
C CYS A 15 -1.29 12.86 -7.33
N PRO A 16 -0.04 13.27 -7.55
CA PRO A 16 0.41 13.76 -8.85
C PRO A 16 0.47 12.70 -9.93
N ASN A 17 0.41 11.42 -9.54
CA ASN A 17 0.46 10.30 -10.47
C ASN A 17 -0.88 10.04 -11.16
N THR A 18 -0.82 9.45 -12.36
CA THR A 18 -1.99 9.25 -13.26
C THR A 18 -2.21 7.78 -13.60
N CYS A 19 -2.15 6.90 -12.59
CA CYS A 19 -2.39 5.47 -12.77
C CYS A 19 -3.81 5.21 -13.29
N LYS A 20 -3.97 4.37 -14.33
CA LYS A 20 -5.22 4.15 -15.05
C LYS A 20 -6.36 3.60 -14.19
N PHE A 21 -6.03 2.78 -13.20
CA PHE A 21 -7.00 2.12 -12.32
C PHE A 21 -7.42 2.97 -11.12
N CYS A 22 -6.69 4.04 -10.86
CA CYS A 22 -6.79 4.76 -9.59
C CYS A 22 -7.91 5.80 -9.62
N THR A 23 -8.84 5.71 -8.67
CA THR A 23 -9.92 6.68 -8.49
C THR A 23 -9.40 8.06 -8.10
N ILE A 24 -8.28 8.13 -7.37
CA ILE A 24 -7.65 9.39 -6.99
C ILE A 24 -7.15 10.15 -8.22
N SER A 25 -6.59 9.43 -9.21
CA SER A 25 -6.19 10.02 -10.49
C SER A 25 -7.37 10.66 -11.23
N CYS A 26 -8.55 10.03 -11.18
CA CYS A 26 -9.77 10.57 -11.79
C CYS A 26 -10.32 11.80 -11.05
N LEU A 27 -10.39 11.71 -9.72
CA LEU A 27 -10.99 12.76 -8.89
C LEU A 27 -10.14 14.01 -8.84
N PHE A 28 -8.83 13.87 -8.68
CA PHE A 28 -7.91 14.99 -8.47
C PHE A 28 -7.11 15.39 -9.71
N LYS A 29 -7.13 14.58 -10.79
CA LYS A 29 -6.48 14.88 -12.08
C LYS A 29 -5.01 15.32 -11.93
N GLY A 30 -4.24 14.56 -11.13
CA GLY A 30 -2.84 14.83 -10.85
C GLY A 30 -2.59 15.99 -9.88
N LYS A 31 -3.62 16.53 -9.22
CA LYS A 31 -3.45 17.56 -8.20
C LYS A 31 -3.28 16.95 -6.82
N TYR A 32 -2.44 17.58 -6.01
CA TYR A 32 -2.36 17.33 -4.58
C TYR A 32 -2.84 18.57 -3.82
N LEU A 33 -3.78 18.39 -2.91
CA LEU A 33 -4.39 19.45 -2.11
C LEU A 33 -4.00 19.23 -0.66
N ARG A 34 -3.06 20.04 -0.16
CA ARG A 34 -2.62 20.01 1.24
C ARG A 34 -3.53 20.84 2.13
N ARG A 35 -3.71 20.40 3.36
CA ARG A 35 -4.35 21.17 4.42
C ARG A 35 -3.34 22.11 5.08
N ASP A 36 -3.85 23.12 5.77
CA ASP A 36 -3.02 23.93 6.66
C ASP A 36 -2.38 23.05 7.73
N ILE A 37 -1.07 23.22 7.94
CA ILE A 37 -0.30 22.35 8.82
C ILE A 37 -0.68 22.51 10.29
N ASP A 38 -1.13 23.70 10.72
CA ASP A 38 -1.59 23.95 12.08
C ASP A 38 -2.91 23.25 12.36
N GLU A 39 -3.78 23.14 11.34
CA GLU A 39 -5.01 22.34 11.44
C GLU A 39 -4.72 20.85 11.59
N VAL A 40 -3.80 20.34 10.78
CA VAL A 40 -3.38 18.92 10.88
C VAL A 40 -2.77 18.63 12.25
N MET A 41 -1.94 19.52 12.75
CA MET A 41 -1.35 19.37 14.09
C MET A 41 -2.40 19.39 15.20
N ARG A 42 -3.41 20.27 15.12
CA ARG A 42 -4.54 20.25 16.07
C ARG A 42 -5.28 18.91 16.08
N ASP A 43 -5.51 18.31 14.89
CA ASP A 43 -6.16 17.01 14.81
C ASP A 43 -5.29 15.91 15.47
N ILE A 44 -3.98 15.91 15.22
CA ILE A 44 -3.05 14.94 15.85
C ILE A 44 -2.99 15.11 17.36
N GLU A 45 -2.91 16.34 17.86
CA GLU A 45 -2.92 16.66 19.29
C GLU A 45 -4.25 16.27 19.93
N HIS A 46 -5.36 16.44 19.24
CA HIS A 46 -6.66 15.98 19.69
C HIS A 46 -6.70 14.44 19.81
N VAL A 47 -6.21 13.70 18.79
CA VAL A 47 -6.07 12.24 18.87
C VAL A 47 -5.26 11.85 20.10
N LYS A 48 -4.15 12.54 20.37
CA LYS A 48 -3.32 12.32 21.55
C LYS A 48 -4.07 12.61 22.85
N SER A 49 -4.83 13.70 22.92
CA SER A 49 -5.62 14.09 24.11
C SER A 49 -6.70 13.07 24.47
N LEU A 50 -7.23 12.35 23.47
CA LEU A 50 -8.14 11.22 23.66
C LEU A 50 -7.45 9.96 24.21
N GLY A 51 -6.13 10.02 24.42
CA GLY A 51 -5.31 8.95 25.00
C GLY A 51 -4.87 7.88 23.97
N PHE A 52 -4.97 8.17 22.67
CA PHE A 52 -4.37 7.32 21.64
C PHE A 52 -2.86 7.59 21.56
N LYS A 53 -2.10 6.53 21.32
CA LYS A 53 -0.65 6.59 21.12
C LYS A 53 -0.25 6.49 19.65
N GLU A 54 -1.22 6.22 18.79
CA GLU A 54 -1.04 5.97 17.37
C GLU A 54 -2.15 6.63 16.55
N PHE A 55 -1.82 7.03 15.32
CA PHE A 55 -2.80 7.48 14.34
C PHE A 55 -2.47 6.91 12.96
N LEU A 56 -3.46 6.88 12.07
CA LEU A 56 -3.30 6.57 10.66
C LEU A 56 -3.35 7.87 9.88
N LEU A 57 -2.27 8.22 9.19
CA LEU A 57 -2.26 9.31 8.23
C LEU A 57 -2.85 8.79 6.92
N VAL A 58 -4.09 9.17 6.60
CA VAL A 58 -4.88 8.62 5.48
C VAL A 58 -4.68 9.36 4.16
N ASP A 59 -3.50 9.90 3.95
CA ASP A 59 -3.14 10.57 2.70
C ASP A 59 -2.96 9.54 1.57
N ASP A 60 -3.30 9.93 0.35
CA ASP A 60 -3.17 9.06 -0.84
C ASP A 60 -1.70 8.79 -1.20
N ASN A 61 -0.81 9.75 -0.91
CA ASN A 61 0.63 9.62 -1.08
C ASN A 61 1.38 10.71 -0.31
N ILE A 62 2.05 10.34 0.78
CA ILE A 62 2.74 11.30 1.65
C ILE A 62 3.95 12.00 1.02
N VAL A 63 4.47 11.50 -0.10
CA VAL A 63 5.58 12.13 -0.82
C VAL A 63 5.15 13.05 -1.96
N SER A 64 3.85 13.35 -2.04
CA SER A 64 3.32 14.27 -3.06
C SER A 64 3.85 15.70 -2.91
N ASP A 65 4.18 16.12 -1.69
CA ASP A 65 4.83 17.39 -1.36
C ASP A 65 5.91 17.14 -0.28
N PRO A 66 7.17 16.90 -0.68
CA PRO A 66 8.24 16.55 0.25
C PRO A 66 8.54 17.63 1.29
N GLU A 67 8.47 18.90 0.93
CA GLU A 67 8.76 20.02 1.85
C GLU A 67 7.68 20.13 2.93
N TYR A 68 6.41 20.03 2.52
CA TYR A 68 5.29 20.00 3.45
C TYR A 68 5.41 18.80 4.41
N MET A 69 5.77 17.62 3.90
CA MET A 69 5.91 16.41 4.73
C MET A 69 7.11 16.51 5.69
N LEU A 70 8.22 17.11 5.29
CA LEU A 70 9.36 17.38 6.18
C LEU A 70 8.95 18.27 7.37
N GLU A 71 8.24 19.36 7.09
CA GLU A 71 7.75 20.27 8.15
C GLU A 71 6.74 19.56 9.07
N LEU A 72 5.82 18.77 8.50
CA LEU A 72 4.86 17.99 9.28
C LEU A 72 5.57 16.99 10.20
N CYS A 73 6.55 16.24 9.70
CA CYS A 73 7.35 15.31 10.48
C CYS A 73 8.10 16.01 11.62
N ARG A 74 8.69 17.18 11.35
CA ARG A 74 9.38 17.97 12.37
C ARG A 74 8.44 18.34 13.51
N ARG A 75 7.19 18.66 13.21
CA ARG A 75 6.17 19.04 14.20
C ARG A 75 5.55 17.84 14.93
N ILE A 76 5.43 16.70 14.28
CA ILE A 76 4.93 15.45 14.91
C ILE A 76 5.95 14.88 15.90
N LYS A 77 7.26 14.97 15.59
CA LYS A 77 8.34 14.32 16.37
C LYS A 77 8.28 14.57 17.88
N PRO A 78 8.04 15.81 18.38
CA PRO A 78 7.94 16.09 19.84
C PRO A 78 6.76 15.40 20.51
N LEU A 79 5.70 15.06 19.76
CA LEU A 79 4.51 14.42 20.31
C LEU A 79 4.75 12.97 20.72
N LYS A 80 5.83 12.34 20.22
CA LYS A 80 6.20 10.93 20.49
C LYS A 80 5.06 9.95 20.20
N MET A 81 4.25 10.24 19.19
CA MET A 81 3.20 9.37 18.70
C MET A 81 3.75 8.44 17.61
N ARG A 82 3.14 7.28 17.45
CA ARG A 82 3.41 6.39 16.33
C ARG A 82 2.38 6.62 15.23
N TRP A 83 2.77 6.39 13.99
CA TRP A 83 1.86 6.52 12.88
C TRP A 83 2.23 5.63 11.70
N MET A 84 1.26 5.41 10.81
CA MET A 84 1.40 4.66 9.56
C MET A 84 0.71 5.39 8.43
N SER A 85 1.13 5.16 7.18
CA SER A 85 0.50 5.77 6.01
C SER A 85 0.79 4.98 4.73
N GLN A 86 0.21 5.48 3.61
CA GLN A 86 0.55 5.06 2.25
C GLN A 86 1.63 5.96 1.67
N CYS A 87 2.49 5.38 0.84
CA CYS A 87 3.64 6.07 0.29
C CYS A 87 4.02 5.53 -1.09
N ALA A 88 4.45 6.40 -1.97
CA ALA A 88 5.11 6.00 -3.21
C ALA A 88 6.59 5.66 -2.98
N ILE A 89 7.17 4.82 -3.85
CA ILE A 89 8.54 4.30 -3.69
C ILE A 89 9.62 5.39 -3.72
N GLN A 90 9.33 6.57 -4.28
CA GLN A 90 10.25 7.71 -4.35
C GLN A 90 10.73 8.22 -2.99
N ILE A 91 10.10 7.85 -1.89
CA ILE A 91 10.62 8.14 -0.55
C ILE A 91 12.04 7.59 -0.36
N ALA A 92 12.35 6.47 -1.01
CA ALA A 92 13.66 5.83 -0.93
C ALA A 92 14.79 6.61 -1.63
N ASP A 93 14.45 7.57 -2.49
CA ASP A 93 15.39 8.44 -3.19
C ASP A 93 15.66 9.73 -2.42
N ASN A 94 14.89 10.02 -1.38
CA ASN A 94 15.05 11.18 -0.51
C ASN A 94 15.42 10.73 0.92
N GLU A 95 16.72 10.62 1.19
CA GLU A 95 17.22 10.14 2.49
C GLU A 95 16.82 11.07 3.65
N GLU A 96 16.76 12.39 3.41
CA GLU A 96 16.36 13.36 4.42
C GLU A 96 14.90 13.14 4.82
N LEU A 97 14.01 13.03 3.82
CA LEU A 97 12.58 12.80 4.05
C LEU A 97 12.35 11.44 4.72
N LEU A 98 12.99 10.37 4.23
CA LEU A 98 12.85 9.04 4.81
C LEU A 98 13.29 9.03 6.29
N LYS A 99 14.39 9.73 6.60
CA LYS A 99 14.87 9.89 7.98
C LYS A 99 13.88 10.69 8.82
N ALA A 100 13.36 11.80 8.32
CA ALA A 100 12.39 12.64 9.02
C ALA A 100 11.09 11.86 9.33
N VAL A 101 10.60 11.10 8.36
CA VAL A 101 9.43 10.22 8.50
C VAL A 101 9.68 9.18 9.60
N ALA A 102 10.82 8.50 9.60
CA ALA A 102 11.17 7.54 10.65
C ALA A 102 11.29 8.20 12.03
N ASP A 103 12.01 9.32 12.13
CA ASP A 103 12.26 10.06 13.37
C ASP A 103 10.98 10.63 13.98
N SER A 104 9.97 10.92 13.17
CA SER A 104 8.65 11.43 13.62
C SER A 104 7.74 10.34 14.21
N GLY A 105 8.15 9.07 14.14
CA GLY A 105 7.43 7.95 14.72
C GLY A 105 6.64 7.10 13.72
N CYS A 106 6.87 7.28 12.41
CA CYS A 106 6.35 6.37 11.41
C CYS A 106 6.95 4.98 11.60
N TYR A 107 6.10 3.95 11.65
CA TYR A 107 6.57 2.57 11.86
C TYR A 107 6.11 1.59 10.79
N VAL A 108 5.14 1.99 9.94
CA VAL A 108 4.69 1.24 8.75
C VAL A 108 4.45 2.20 7.61
N LEU A 109 4.97 1.87 6.45
CA LEU A 109 4.57 2.46 5.17
C LEU A 109 4.01 1.37 4.25
N SER A 110 2.84 1.63 3.68
CA SER A 110 2.22 0.79 2.65
C SER A 110 2.58 1.33 1.27
N PHE A 111 3.12 0.47 0.43
CA PHE A 111 3.56 0.82 -0.92
C PHE A 111 2.69 0.12 -1.96
N GLY A 112 2.17 0.87 -2.90
CA GLY A 112 1.60 0.32 -4.12
C GLY A 112 2.73 -0.18 -5.02
N PHE A 113 3.13 -1.43 -4.90
CA PHE A 113 4.06 -2.07 -5.84
C PHE A 113 3.34 -2.55 -7.09
N GLU A 114 2.07 -2.88 -7.01
CA GLU A 114 1.13 -3.37 -8.01
C GLU A 114 1.60 -4.67 -8.68
N SER A 115 2.71 -4.66 -9.40
CA SER A 115 3.28 -5.82 -10.08
C SER A 115 4.81 -5.81 -10.05
N ILE A 116 5.41 -6.99 -10.16
CA ILE A 116 6.87 -7.16 -10.37
C ILE A 116 7.23 -7.25 -11.86
N VAL A 117 6.25 -7.12 -12.75
CA VAL A 117 6.41 -7.22 -14.20
C VAL A 117 6.46 -5.80 -14.80
N LYS A 118 7.54 -5.44 -15.46
CA LYS A 118 7.73 -4.08 -16.02
C LYS A 118 6.67 -3.71 -17.07
N GLU A 119 6.24 -4.66 -17.85
CA GLU A 119 5.19 -4.48 -18.86
C GLU A 119 3.85 -4.14 -18.20
N ALA A 120 3.53 -4.78 -17.07
CA ALA A 120 2.37 -4.45 -16.27
C ALA A 120 2.40 -2.99 -15.79
N MET A 121 3.56 -2.51 -15.35
CA MET A 121 3.71 -1.12 -14.89
C MET A 121 3.48 -0.10 -15.99
N LYS A 122 3.85 -0.43 -17.23
CA LYS A 122 3.55 0.39 -18.42
C LYS A 122 2.06 0.38 -18.72
N GLU A 123 1.44 -0.80 -18.69
CA GLU A 123 0.01 -0.99 -18.94
C GLU A 123 -0.86 -0.16 -18.00
N ILE A 124 -0.57 -0.19 -16.70
CA ILE A 124 -1.33 0.56 -15.68
C ILE A 124 -0.93 2.04 -15.58
N ASN A 125 -0.06 2.53 -16.48
CA ASN A 125 0.50 3.89 -16.45
C ASN A 125 1.19 4.25 -15.15
N LYS A 126 2.04 3.35 -14.64
CA LYS A 126 2.84 3.54 -13.42
C LYS A 126 4.35 3.43 -13.70
N THR A 127 4.79 4.02 -14.80
CA THR A 127 6.16 3.92 -15.33
C THR A 127 7.24 4.57 -14.45
N TRP A 128 6.83 5.35 -13.46
CA TRP A 128 7.69 5.98 -12.46
C TRP A 128 8.15 5.02 -11.34
N ALA A 129 7.60 3.80 -11.29
CA ALA A 129 7.97 2.76 -10.36
C ALA A 129 8.58 1.58 -11.11
N ASP A 130 9.90 1.39 -11.02
CA ASP A 130 10.57 0.26 -11.63
C ASP A 130 10.61 -0.94 -10.65
N PRO A 131 10.07 -2.11 -11.04
CA PRO A 131 10.13 -3.31 -10.21
C PRO A 131 11.55 -3.76 -9.81
N ASP A 132 12.57 -3.46 -10.61
CA ASP A 132 13.96 -3.79 -10.28
C ASP A 132 14.44 -3.07 -9.01
N ASP A 133 13.86 -1.92 -8.68
CA ASP A 133 14.24 -1.12 -7.51
C ASP A 133 13.56 -1.59 -6.21
N TYR A 134 12.51 -2.41 -6.28
CA TYR A 134 11.67 -2.73 -5.12
C TYR A 134 12.43 -3.33 -3.95
N ILE A 135 13.37 -4.23 -4.20
CA ILE A 135 14.18 -4.85 -3.13
C ILE A 135 15.04 -3.80 -2.43
N GLU A 136 15.62 -2.86 -3.18
CA GLU A 136 16.43 -1.79 -2.60
C GLU A 136 15.58 -0.77 -1.83
N VAL A 137 14.40 -0.41 -2.36
CA VAL A 137 13.42 0.43 -1.65
C VAL A 137 13.05 -0.20 -0.31
N ILE A 138 12.65 -1.48 -0.32
CA ILE A 138 12.31 -2.22 0.90
C ILE A 138 13.48 -2.23 1.88
N ARG A 139 14.70 -2.45 1.39
CA ARG A 139 15.91 -2.46 2.21
C ARG A 139 16.16 -1.09 2.87
N LYS A 140 16.07 0.01 2.12
CA LYS A 140 16.27 1.39 2.63
C LYS A 140 15.23 1.73 3.70
N VAL A 141 13.96 1.50 3.42
CA VAL A 141 12.85 1.76 4.35
C VAL A 141 13.00 0.94 5.63
N ASN A 142 13.31 -0.34 5.49
CA ASN A 142 13.58 -1.22 6.61
C ASN A 142 14.81 -0.79 7.44
N LYS A 143 15.87 -0.31 6.80
CA LYS A 143 17.07 0.22 7.49
C LYS A 143 16.74 1.46 8.31
N ALA A 144 15.82 2.29 7.85
CA ALA A 144 15.31 3.45 8.60
C ALA A 144 14.44 3.06 9.82
N GLY A 145 14.13 1.76 10.01
CA GLY A 145 13.33 1.27 11.14
C GLY A 145 11.83 1.20 10.87
N ILE A 146 11.41 1.41 9.62
CA ILE A 146 10.01 1.36 9.18
C ILE A 146 9.72 -0.01 8.57
N GLU A 147 8.57 -0.60 8.89
CA GLU A 147 8.10 -1.83 8.29
C GLU A 147 7.38 -1.53 6.97
N VAL A 148 7.52 -2.45 6.01
CA VAL A 148 6.92 -2.34 4.69
C VAL A 148 5.67 -3.20 4.60
N ALA A 149 4.52 -2.59 4.32
CA ALA A 149 3.35 -3.26 3.77
C ALA A 149 3.34 -3.08 2.24
N SER A 150 2.75 -4.01 1.52
CA SER A 150 2.61 -3.88 0.07
C SER A 150 1.15 -3.94 -0.35
N GLU A 151 0.85 -3.23 -1.41
CA GLU A 151 -0.41 -3.34 -2.16
C GLU A 151 -0.04 -3.76 -3.57
N MET A 152 -0.61 -4.90 -4.00
CA MET A 152 -0.32 -5.52 -5.29
C MET A 152 -1.63 -5.88 -5.98
N ILE A 153 -1.60 -5.92 -7.30
CA ILE A 153 -2.76 -6.17 -8.15
C ILE A 153 -2.61 -7.56 -8.81
N ILE A 154 -3.72 -8.27 -8.92
CA ILE A 154 -3.83 -9.52 -9.66
C ILE A 154 -4.88 -9.34 -10.76
N GLY A 155 -4.59 -9.82 -11.97
CA GLY A 155 -5.45 -9.74 -13.12
C GLY A 155 -5.12 -8.57 -14.06
N ILE A 156 -3.89 -8.06 -14.03
CA ILE A 156 -3.34 -7.22 -15.10
C ILE A 156 -3.12 -8.10 -16.33
N ASP A 157 -3.24 -7.56 -17.54
CA ASP A 157 -3.20 -8.33 -18.79
C ASP A 157 -1.92 -9.15 -18.99
N THR A 158 -0.82 -8.69 -18.41
CA THR A 158 0.47 -9.39 -18.42
C THR A 158 0.57 -10.53 -17.39
N ASP A 159 -0.42 -10.70 -16.53
CA ASP A 159 -0.39 -11.75 -15.52
C ASP A 159 -0.59 -13.11 -16.15
N THR A 160 0.31 -14.01 -15.77
CA THR A 160 0.25 -15.44 -16.05
C THR A 160 0.43 -16.20 -14.75
N ARG A 161 0.13 -17.49 -14.75
CA ARG A 161 0.42 -18.35 -13.59
C ARG A 161 1.87 -18.21 -13.13
N GLN A 162 2.80 -18.18 -14.08
CA GLN A 162 4.24 -18.06 -13.80
C GLN A 162 4.59 -16.72 -13.17
N SER A 163 4.02 -15.59 -13.65
CA SER A 163 4.28 -14.27 -13.04
C SER A 163 3.73 -14.16 -11.63
N LEU A 164 2.57 -14.77 -11.36
CA LEU A 164 1.98 -14.83 -10.02
C LEU A 164 2.82 -15.69 -9.06
N ASP A 165 3.37 -16.82 -9.53
CA ASP A 165 4.30 -17.64 -8.75
C ASP A 165 5.59 -16.86 -8.44
N ALA A 166 6.12 -16.11 -9.41
CA ALA A 166 7.26 -15.22 -9.18
C ALA A 166 6.94 -14.12 -8.16
N THR A 167 5.72 -13.57 -8.18
CA THR A 167 5.25 -12.58 -7.21
C THR A 167 5.18 -13.16 -5.80
N ILE A 168 4.67 -14.37 -5.65
CA ILE A 168 4.67 -15.09 -4.36
C ILE A 168 6.11 -15.23 -3.83
N GLU A 169 7.04 -15.67 -4.68
CA GLU A 169 8.43 -15.84 -4.30
C GLU A 169 9.13 -14.51 -3.97
N PHE A 170 8.83 -13.44 -4.71
CA PHE A 170 9.28 -12.08 -4.40
C PHE A 170 8.86 -11.68 -2.98
N VAL A 171 7.58 -11.82 -2.65
CA VAL A 171 7.06 -11.49 -1.32
C VAL A 171 7.67 -12.35 -0.22
N LYS A 172 7.85 -13.66 -0.47
CA LYS A 172 8.49 -14.58 0.49
C LYS A 172 9.96 -14.24 0.77
N LYS A 173 10.66 -13.66 -0.21
CA LYS A 173 12.10 -13.30 -0.12
C LYS A 173 12.33 -11.86 0.34
N SER A 174 11.37 -10.95 0.08
CA SER A 174 11.41 -9.59 0.56
C SER A 174 11.06 -9.51 2.06
N ASN A 175 11.37 -8.39 2.69
CA ASN A 175 10.99 -8.13 4.08
C ASN A 175 9.64 -7.40 4.19
N ILE A 176 8.69 -7.70 3.30
CA ILE A 176 7.33 -7.19 3.37
C ILE A 176 6.62 -7.86 4.55
N ILE A 177 6.12 -7.06 5.50
CA ILE A 177 5.51 -7.58 6.72
C ILE A 177 4.02 -7.88 6.57
N ALA A 178 3.33 -7.16 5.69
CA ALA A 178 1.90 -7.31 5.43
C ALA A 178 1.63 -7.15 3.92
N PRO A 179 1.74 -8.23 3.13
CA PRO A 179 1.40 -8.21 1.72
C PRO A 179 -0.12 -8.18 1.54
N LYS A 180 -0.62 -7.23 0.77
CA LYS A 180 -2.04 -7.14 0.39
C LYS A 180 -2.15 -7.26 -1.12
N PHE A 181 -3.22 -7.92 -1.55
CA PHE A 181 -3.53 -8.07 -2.95
C PHE A 181 -4.95 -7.62 -3.24
N TYR A 182 -5.18 -7.12 -4.44
CA TYR A 182 -6.46 -6.67 -4.95
C TYR A 182 -6.65 -7.22 -6.36
N CYS A 183 -7.85 -7.65 -6.70
CA CYS A 183 -8.18 -7.90 -8.09
C CYS A 183 -8.14 -6.58 -8.88
N TYR A 184 -7.64 -6.63 -10.11
CA TYR A 184 -7.63 -5.47 -11.03
C TYR A 184 -9.08 -5.10 -11.36
N THR A 185 -9.58 -4.08 -10.67
CA THR A 185 -11.00 -3.73 -10.69
C THR A 185 -11.24 -2.49 -11.55
N PRO A 186 -12.07 -2.57 -12.59
CA PRO A 186 -12.40 -1.44 -13.45
C PRO A 186 -13.43 -0.52 -12.79
N ILE A 187 -12.99 0.24 -11.78
CA ILE A 187 -13.87 1.12 -11.01
C ILE A 187 -14.46 2.21 -11.91
N PRO A 188 -15.79 2.42 -11.91
CA PRO A 188 -16.46 3.42 -12.74
C PRO A 188 -15.84 4.81 -12.63
N GLY A 189 -15.63 5.44 -13.78
CA GLY A 189 -14.98 6.76 -13.90
C GLY A 189 -13.46 6.70 -14.11
N THR A 190 -12.82 5.55 -13.90
CA THR A 190 -11.39 5.39 -14.20
C THR A 190 -11.13 5.18 -15.70
N VAL A 191 -9.90 5.47 -16.12
CA VAL A 191 -9.45 5.17 -17.50
C VAL A 191 -9.57 3.68 -17.77
N LEU A 192 -9.19 2.85 -16.81
CA LEU A 192 -9.33 1.39 -16.89
C LEU A 192 -10.78 0.98 -17.18
N ASN A 193 -11.75 1.52 -16.44
CA ASN A 193 -13.16 1.16 -16.66
C ASN A 193 -13.60 1.46 -18.09
N LYS A 194 -13.26 2.64 -18.59
CA LYS A 194 -13.61 3.03 -19.97
C LYS A 194 -12.99 2.09 -21.00
N GLU A 195 -11.69 1.78 -20.89
CA GLU A 195 -10.99 0.88 -21.79
C GLU A 195 -11.61 -0.54 -21.76
N MET A 196 -11.96 -1.05 -20.59
CA MET A 196 -12.51 -2.40 -20.42
C MET A 196 -13.96 -2.52 -20.89
N GLU A 197 -14.77 -1.47 -20.71
CA GLU A 197 -16.12 -1.37 -21.31
C GLU A 197 -16.07 -1.38 -22.83
N GLU A 198 -15.23 -0.53 -23.42
CA GLU A 198 -15.06 -0.44 -24.89
C GLU A 198 -14.60 -1.78 -25.50
N GLN A 199 -13.84 -2.57 -24.75
CA GLN A 199 -13.35 -3.89 -25.17
C GLN A 199 -14.33 -5.03 -24.83
N GLY A 200 -15.44 -4.77 -24.13
CA GLY A 200 -16.41 -5.79 -23.72
C GLY A 200 -15.85 -6.84 -22.76
N ARG A 201 -14.88 -6.46 -21.91
CA ARG A 201 -14.17 -7.38 -21.02
C ARG A 201 -14.73 -7.47 -19.61
N ILE A 202 -15.67 -6.61 -19.25
CA ILE A 202 -16.35 -6.64 -17.95
C ILE A 202 -17.42 -7.72 -17.98
N SER A 203 -17.25 -8.73 -17.15
CA SER A 203 -18.14 -9.91 -17.08
C SER A 203 -19.38 -9.69 -16.18
N ASP A 204 -19.30 -8.72 -15.25
CA ASP A 204 -20.39 -8.40 -14.34
C ASP A 204 -20.40 -6.88 -14.08
N HIS A 205 -21.53 -6.22 -14.41
CA HIS A 205 -21.71 -4.78 -14.24
C HIS A 205 -22.37 -4.40 -12.90
N ASN A 206 -22.67 -5.38 -12.07
CA ASN A 206 -23.21 -5.10 -10.73
C ASN A 206 -22.12 -4.51 -9.84
N ILE A 207 -22.24 -3.22 -9.52
CA ILE A 207 -21.25 -2.50 -8.70
C ILE A 207 -21.02 -3.14 -7.31
N LEU A 208 -21.97 -3.89 -6.79
CA LEU A 208 -21.83 -4.60 -5.51
C LEU A 208 -20.86 -5.78 -5.60
N GLU A 209 -20.54 -6.24 -6.81
CA GLU A 209 -19.57 -7.31 -7.07
C GLU A 209 -18.14 -6.79 -7.29
N TYR A 210 -17.95 -5.46 -7.38
CA TYR A 210 -16.62 -4.81 -7.50
C TYR A 210 -15.90 -4.83 -6.15
N ARG A 211 -15.49 -6.02 -5.74
CA ARG A 211 -14.83 -6.26 -4.45
C ARG A 211 -13.32 -6.46 -4.66
N PRO A 212 -12.49 -6.07 -3.70
CA PRO A 212 -11.04 -6.29 -3.79
C PRO A 212 -10.64 -7.75 -4.03
N SER A 213 -11.45 -8.71 -3.58
CA SER A 213 -11.20 -10.16 -3.60
C SER A 213 -11.96 -10.92 -4.69
N LYS A 214 -12.69 -10.23 -5.57
CA LYS A 214 -13.43 -10.82 -6.67
C LYS A 214 -13.18 -10.03 -7.94
N SER A 215 -12.74 -10.71 -9.00
CA SER A 215 -12.62 -10.07 -10.31
C SER A 215 -13.97 -10.06 -11.03
N VAL A 216 -14.20 -8.98 -11.76
CA VAL A 216 -15.25 -8.84 -12.76
C VAL A 216 -14.65 -8.63 -14.16
N LEU A 217 -13.35 -8.84 -14.31
CA LEU A 217 -12.59 -8.53 -15.51
C LEU A 217 -11.99 -9.79 -16.10
N ASN A 218 -12.29 -10.06 -17.38
CA ASN A 218 -11.58 -11.06 -18.16
C ASN A 218 -10.25 -10.47 -18.69
N THR A 219 -9.18 -11.24 -18.59
CA THR A 219 -7.85 -10.88 -19.08
C THR A 219 -7.47 -11.79 -20.26
N PRO A 220 -6.39 -11.51 -20.98
CA PRO A 220 -5.93 -12.40 -22.06
C PRO A 220 -5.60 -13.82 -21.61
N HIS A 221 -5.26 -14.02 -20.33
CA HIS A 221 -4.79 -15.30 -19.78
C HIS A 221 -5.75 -15.94 -18.79
N PHE A 222 -6.75 -15.20 -18.30
CA PHE A 222 -7.67 -15.66 -17.27
C PHE A 222 -9.07 -15.10 -17.46
N THR A 223 -10.08 -15.92 -17.24
CA THR A 223 -11.45 -15.44 -16.98
C THR A 223 -11.53 -14.73 -15.63
N ALA A 224 -12.58 -13.97 -15.38
CA ALA A 224 -12.80 -13.30 -14.09
C ALA A 224 -12.83 -14.28 -12.90
N GLU A 225 -13.38 -15.49 -13.12
CA GLU A 225 -13.39 -16.55 -12.10
C GLU A 225 -11.99 -17.10 -11.85
N GLU A 226 -11.20 -17.30 -12.90
CA GLU A 226 -9.79 -17.74 -12.77
C GLU A 226 -8.92 -16.67 -12.08
N VAL A 227 -9.11 -15.37 -12.38
CA VAL A 227 -8.43 -14.29 -11.64
C VAL A 227 -8.80 -14.35 -10.14
N THR A 228 -10.09 -14.57 -9.85
CA THR A 228 -10.57 -14.71 -8.46
C THR A 228 -9.96 -15.95 -7.77
N PHE A 229 -9.83 -17.06 -8.50
CA PHE A 229 -9.17 -18.26 -7.99
C PHE A 229 -7.68 -18.00 -7.70
N GLU A 230 -6.95 -17.37 -8.62
CA GLU A 230 -5.54 -17.01 -8.44
C GLU A 230 -5.34 -16.03 -7.26
N TYR A 231 -6.25 -15.09 -7.06
CA TYR A 231 -6.24 -14.21 -5.89
C TYR A 231 -6.24 -15.03 -4.59
N TRP A 232 -7.14 -15.98 -4.43
CA TRP A 232 -7.21 -16.79 -3.22
C TRP A 232 -6.03 -17.72 -3.09
N ARG A 233 -5.52 -18.28 -4.19
CA ARG A 233 -4.30 -19.09 -4.21
C ARG A 233 -3.09 -18.32 -3.68
N VAL A 234 -2.92 -17.06 -4.12
CA VAL A 234 -1.83 -16.20 -3.64
C VAL A 234 -1.97 -15.93 -2.13
N TYR A 235 -3.19 -15.69 -1.66
CA TYR A 235 -3.45 -15.52 -0.23
C TYR A 235 -3.15 -16.78 0.58
N GLU A 236 -3.61 -17.95 0.16
CA GLU A 236 -3.33 -19.23 0.83
C GLU A 236 -1.83 -19.49 0.96
N GLU A 237 -1.06 -19.23 -0.10
CA GLU A 237 0.39 -19.39 -0.09
C GLU A 237 1.09 -18.40 0.85
N LEU A 238 0.71 -17.15 0.84
CA LEU A 238 1.37 -16.10 1.61
C LEU A 238 0.87 -16.01 3.05
N TYR A 239 -0.37 -16.41 3.32
CA TYR A 239 -0.95 -16.40 4.66
C TYR A 239 -1.05 -17.79 5.29
N SER A 240 -0.36 -18.80 4.70
CA SER A 240 -0.11 -20.09 5.40
C SER A 240 0.65 -19.80 6.71
N MET A 241 0.37 -20.60 7.75
CA MET A 241 1.02 -20.46 9.07
C MET A 241 2.55 -20.44 8.95
N LYS A 242 3.12 -21.27 8.08
CA LYS A 242 4.56 -21.31 7.81
C LYS A 242 5.08 -19.97 7.26
N SER A 243 4.36 -19.37 6.32
CA SER A 243 4.74 -18.08 5.71
C SER A 243 4.63 -16.94 6.72
N ILE A 244 3.55 -16.90 7.51
CA ILE A 244 3.34 -15.91 8.57
C ILE A 244 4.46 -15.97 9.60
N LEU A 245 4.76 -17.15 10.14
CA LEU A 245 5.82 -17.34 11.13
C LEU A 245 7.20 -16.91 10.59
N LYS A 246 7.52 -17.27 9.33
CA LYS A 246 8.78 -16.89 8.70
C LYS A 246 8.95 -15.38 8.58
N ARG A 247 7.91 -14.66 8.16
CA ARG A 247 8.01 -13.19 7.98
C ARG A 247 7.83 -12.40 9.26
N THR A 248 7.26 -12.97 10.32
CA THR A 248 7.05 -12.30 11.61
C THR A 248 7.98 -12.83 12.69
N VAL A 249 7.70 -14.03 13.26
CA VAL A 249 8.39 -14.59 14.42
C VAL A 249 9.84 -14.92 14.13
N PHE A 250 10.12 -15.53 12.97
CA PHE A 250 11.48 -15.95 12.57
C PHE A 250 12.23 -14.88 11.74
N ASN A 251 11.66 -13.70 11.58
CA ASN A 251 12.35 -12.59 10.93
C ASN A 251 13.38 -11.99 11.90
N LYS A 252 14.67 -12.02 11.52
CA LYS A 252 15.79 -11.54 12.36
C LYS A 252 15.64 -10.09 12.83
N ARG A 253 14.94 -9.25 12.06
CA ARG A 253 14.65 -7.87 12.44
C ARG A 253 13.57 -7.80 13.50
N MET A 254 12.52 -8.60 13.34
CA MET A 254 11.35 -8.62 14.20
C MET A 254 11.64 -9.21 15.58
N ILE A 255 12.49 -10.22 15.68
CA ILE A 255 12.90 -10.86 16.94
C ILE A 255 13.43 -9.84 17.97
N LYS A 256 14.08 -8.77 17.50
CA LYS A 256 14.59 -7.69 18.36
C LYS A 256 13.49 -6.81 18.95
N HIS A 257 12.26 -6.93 18.49
CA HIS A 257 11.11 -6.10 18.86
C HIS A 257 9.87 -6.95 19.19
N PRO A 258 9.82 -7.66 20.32
CA PRO A 258 8.80 -8.67 20.63
C PRO A 258 7.36 -8.15 20.55
N PHE A 259 7.08 -6.93 20.99
CA PHE A 259 5.76 -6.34 20.87
C PHE A 259 5.35 -6.07 19.42
N ARG A 260 6.28 -5.63 18.57
CA ARG A 260 6.07 -5.50 17.12
C ARG A 260 5.79 -6.85 16.48
N THR A 261 6.60 -7.86 16.83
CA THR A 261 6.43 -9.22 16.33
C THR A 261 5.02 -9.74 16.63
N LEU A 262 4.58 -9.61 17.88
CA LEU A 262 3.24 -10.06 18.29
C LEU A 262 2.12 -9.29 17.55
N PHE A 263 2.28 -7.98 17.40
CA PHE A 263 1.33 -7.14 16.68
C PHE A 263 1.19 -7.56 15.21
N PHE A 264 2.31 -7.71 14.49
CA PHE A 264 2.26 -8.11 13.09
C PHE A 264 1.88 -9.58 12.90
N PHE A 265 2.24 -10.46 13.83
CA PHE A 265 1.72 -11.81 13.84
C PHE A 265 0.20 -11.80 13.93
N GLY A 266 -0.37 -11.06 14.91
CA GLY A 266 -1.81 -10.94 15.08
C GLY A 266 -2.52 -10.37 13.85
N ILE A 267 -1.99 -9.31 13.23
CA ILE A 267 -2.56 -8.75 11.98
C ILE A 267 -2.57 -9.79 10.86
N ASN A 268 -1.47 -10.54 10.68
CA ASN A 268 -1.40 -11.55 9.63
C ASN A 268 -2.32 -12.76 9.87
N MET A 269 -2.80 -12.97 11.09
CA MET A 269 -3.76 -14.04 11.42
C MET A 269 -5.22 -13.66 11.11
N VAL A 270 -5.49 -12.39 10.83
CA VAL A 270 -6.84 -11.89 10.53
C VAL A 270 -7.14 -11.95 9.01
N TYR A 271 -6.11 -12.06 8.19
CA TYR A 271 -6.23 -12.25 6.74
C TYR A 271 -6.30 -13.74 6.42
#